data_ee1a5a9605101a2e93f651b414d86e9d
#
_entry.id   ee1a5a9605101a2e93f651b414d86e9d
#
_cell.length_a   1.000
_cell.length_b   1.000
_cell.length_c   1.000
_cell.angle_alpha   90.00
_cell.angle_beta   90.00
_cell.angle_gamma   90.00
#
_symmetry.space_group_name_H-M   'P 1'
#
loop_
_entity.id
_entity.type
_entity.pdbx_description
1 polymer ?
#
loop_
_entity_poly.entity_id
_entity_poly.type
_entity_poly.pdbx_seq_one_letter_code
_entity_poly.pdbx_strand_id
1 'polypeptide(L)'
;SIRERNRISNDIIDEANEINADIIVSNFSGSIFSGAKLLESNIPIMILEHCMYPMRSIFGRWNNADKKGHSVCFVSNSQRNRYKETAKRLSQRLPSTKHYINPSFCEGEKPEIQDVEYDCVTIGRCYSGKYPFKLHDFIKGTDLNGLVITSKTDYDDGAYYEKNKNRDNTIWNQPYDVVMNNLGKAKTYFSTCDYETWGISSLESLAHGVPIILNCNKTGNHASENIPASSSHFKKIKNNDKNALIDAVKTFQVDRKEVQDMTWEKHNLESWKNNFTEIASMTIDKFNSKHKKKHEN
;
A
#
# COMPACT_ATOMS: atom_id res chain seq x y z
N SER A 1 5.92 -11.48 -24.80
CA SER A 1 7.16 -11.24 -25.57
C SER A 1 7.52 -9.76 -25.60
N ILE A 2 8.75 -9.39 -25.94
CA ILE A 2 9.19 -7.98 -26.11
C ILE A 2 8.35 -7.29 -27.19
N ARG A 3 8.02 -7.99 -28.26
CA ARG A 3 7.21 -7.48 -29.38
C ARG A 3 5.79 -7.09 -28.94
N GLU A 4 5.16 -7.90 -28.11
CA GLU A 4 3.84 -7.62 -27.56
C GLU A 4 3.82 -6.43 -26.59
N ARG A 5 4.83 -6.30 -25.73
CA ARG A 5 4.96 -5.17 -24.81
C ARG A 5 5.19 -3.85 -25.56
N ASN A 6 5.97 -3.88 -26.65
CA ASN A 6 6.17 -2.71 -27.50
C ASN A 6 4.86 -2.32 -28.21
N ARG A 7 4.04 -3.29 -28.62
CA ARG A 7 2.71 -3.03 -29.20
C ARG A 7 1.82 -2.33 -28.18
N ILE A 8 1.67 -2.90 -26.98
CA ILE A 8 0.88 -2.30 -25.89
C ILE A 8 1.35 -0.87 -25.56
N SER A 9 2.67 -0.64 -25.57
CA SER A 9 3.21 0.70 -25.29
C SER A 9 2.84 1.70 -26.40
N ASN A 10 2.82 1.30 -27.66
CA ASN A 10 2.38 2.15 -28.76
C ASN A 10 0.88 2.43 -28.65
N ASP A 11 0.07 1.39 -28.43
CA ASP A 11 -1.38 1.53 -28.29
C ASP A 11 -1.75 2.55 -27.19
N ILE A 12 -1.05 2.53 -26.04
CA ILE A 12 -1.23 3.50 -24.95
C ILE A 12 -0.83 4.92 -25.37
N ILE A 13 0.29 5.08 -26.07
CA ILE A 13 0.75 6.39 -26.53
C ILE A 13 -0.20 6.96 -27.58
N ASP A 14 -0.63 6.13 -28.51
CA ASP A 14 -1.56 6.52 -29.58
C ASP A 14 -2.91 6.94 -29.00
N GLU A 15 -3.47 6.17 -28.06
CA GLU A 15 -4.71 6.51 -27.35
C GLU A 15 -4.55 7.81 -26.55
N ALA A 16 -3.43 7.98 -25.83
CA ALA A 16 -3.17 9.20 -25.07
C ALA A 16 -3.02 10.44 -25.95
N ASN A 17 -2.45 10.30 -27.16
CA ASN A 17 -2.39 11.40 -28.14
C ASN A 17 -3.77 11.70 -28.72
N GLU A 18 -4.58 10.69 -29.02
CA GLU A 18 -5.93 10.83 -29.57
C GLU A 18 -6.84 11.62 -28.63
N ILE A 19 -6.77 11.36 -27.33
CA ILE A 19 -7.55 12.08 -26.32
C ILE A 19 -6.88 13.38 -25.84
N ASN A 20 -5.73 13.76 -26.39
CA ASN A 20 -4.92 14.90 -25.98
C ASN A 20 -4.59 14.88 -24.47
N ALA A 21 -4.14 13.76 -23.96
CA ALA A 21 -3.81 13.61 -22.55
C ALA A 21 -2.58 14.45 -22.16
N ASP A 22 -2.69 15.18 -21.05
CA ASP A 22 -1.58 15.97 -20.49
C ASP A 22 -0.51 15.09 -19.80
N ILE A 23 -0.91 13.90 -19.33
CA ILE A 23 -0.05 12.98 -18.59
C ILE A 23 -0.55 11.54 -18.70
N ILE A 24 0.38 10.60 -18.75
CA ILE A 24 0.11 9.17 -18.61
C ILE A 24 0.44 8.73 -17.19
N VAL A 25 -0.51 8.08 -16.50
CA VAL A 25 -0.30 7.54 -15.17
C VAL A 25 -0.16 6.02 -15.25
N SER A 26 0.98 5.51 -14.82
CA SER A 26 1.21 4.08 -14.72
C SER A 26 1.14 3.63 -13.28
N ASN A 27 0.14 2.84 -12.96
CA ASN A 27 -0.09 2.35 -11.59
C ASN A 27 0.85 1.20 -11.17
N PHE A 28 1.78 0.77 -12.02
CA PHE A 28 2.74 -0.27 -11.69
C PHE A 28 3.93 -0.29 -12.64
N SER A 29 5.15 -0.26 -12.08
CA SER A 29 6.37 -0.23 -12.89
C SER A 29 6.78 -1.58 -13.50
N GLY A 30 6.20 -2.69 -13.02
CA GLY A 30 6.71 -4.03 -13.34
C GLY A 30 6.35 -4.57 -14.72
N SER A 31 5.12 -4.37 -15.19
CA SER A 31 4.61 -5.03 -16.39
C SER A 31 4.69 -4.18 -17.65
N ILE A 32 4.35 -2.88 -17.56
CA ILE A 32 4.26 -2.00 -18.72
C ILE A 32 5.64 -1.47 -19.14
N PHE A 33 6.52 -1.20 -18.17
CA PHE A 33 7.85 -0.66 -18.42
C PHE A 33 8.92 -1.68 -18.84
N SER A 34 8.55 -2.89 -19.10
CA SER A 34 9.50 -3.88 -19.64
C SER A 34 9.91 -3.61 -21.10
N GLY A 35 9.19 -2.73 -21.82
CA GLY A 35 9.59 -2.19 -23.11
C GLY A 35 10.07 -0.74 -22.99
N ALA A 36 11.20 -0.39 -23.57
CA ALA A 36 11.74 0.96 -23.54
C ALA A 36 10.85 2.00 -24.25
N LYS A 37 9.88 1.56 -25.05
CA LYS A 37 9.08 2.41 -25.94
C LYS A 37 8.12 3.36 -25.22
N LEU A 38 7.47 2.95 -24.12
CA LEU A 38 6.58 3.87 -23.40
C LEU A 38 7.36 5.09 -22.88
N LEU A 39 8.63 4.89 -22.47
CA LEU A 39 9.51 5.99 -22.04
C LEU A 39 9.99 6.89 -23.20
N GLU A 40 9.64 6.59 -24.45
CA GLU A 40 9.89 7.45 -25.62
C GLU A 40 8.73 8.37 -25.92
N SER A 41 7.66 8.30 -25.13
CA SER A 41 6.52 9.17 -25.25
C SER A 41 6.89 10.65 -25.20
N ASN A 42 6.22 11.44 -26.02
CA ASN A 42 6.20 12.92 -25.95
C ASN A 42 5.24 13.44 -24.88
N ILE A 43 4.50 12.57 -24.20
CA ILE A 43 3.63 12.89 -23.08
C ILE A 43 4.34 12.53 -21.77
N PRO A 44 4.33 13.38 -20.73
CA PRO A 44 4.93 13.07 -19.45
C PRO A 44 4.28 11.82 -18.82
N ILE A 45 5.11 11.00 -18.14
CA ILE A 45 4.64 9.78 -17.48
C ILE A 45 4.92 9.87 -15.99
N MET A 46 3.89 9.61 -15.18
CA MET A 46 3.98 9.44 -13.74
C MET A 46 3.86 7.96 -13.39
N ILE A 47 4.90 7.39 -12.83
CA ILE A 47 4.99 5.98 -12.45
C ILE A 47 4.71 5.87 -10.96
N LEU A 48 3.64 5.18 -10.57
CA LEU A 48 3.34 4.88 -9.17
C LEU A 48 3.96 3.53 -8.80
N GLU A 49 4.88 3.55 -7.84
CA GLU A 49 5.56 2.34 -7.40
C GLU A 49 4.96 1.79 -6.11
N HIS A 50 4.36 0.62 -6.20
CA HIS A 50 3.70 -0.06 -5.07
C HIS A 50 4.48 -1.27 -4.55
N CYS A 51 5.52 -1.72 -5.27
CA CYS A 51 6.24 -2.93 -4.89
C CYS A 51 7.05 -2.76 -3.61
N MET A 52 7.08 -3.83 -2.82
CA MET A 52 7.89 -3.89 -1.60
C MET A 52 9.36 -4.20 -1.88
N TYR A 53 9.63 -4.95 -2.93
CA TYR A 53 10.97 -5.47 -3.22
C TYR A 53 11.48 -4.94 -4.54
N PRO A 54 12.52 -4.09 -4.51
CA PRO A 54 13.12 -3.60 -5.74
C PRO A 54 13.90 -4.71 -6.45
N MET A 55 13.52 -4.99 -7.68
CA MET A 55 14.34 -5.81 -8.57
C MET A 55 15.45 -4.94 -9.20
N ARG A 56 16.64 -5.52 -9.41
CA ARG A 56 17.78 -4.80 -10.00
C ARG A 56 17.43 -4.13 -11.34
N SER A 57 16.62 -4.78 -12.16
CA SER A 57 16.18 -4.28 -13.46
C SER A 57 15.31 -3.01 -13.40
N ILE A 58 14.65 -2.75 -12.27
CA ILE A 58 13.78 -1.59 -12.08
C ILE A 58 14.60 -0.30 -12.01
N PHE A 59 15.75 -0.30 -11.32
CA PHE A 59 16.56 0.90 -11.16
C PHE A 59 17.06 1.49 -12.49
N GLY A 60 17.46 0.65 -13.43
CA GLY A 60 17.86 1.10 -14.76
C GLY A 60 16.72 1.81 -15.50
N ARG A 61 15.52 1.27 -15.39
CA ARG A 61 14.30 1.85 -16.02
C ARG A 61 13.91 3.17 -15.40
N TRP A 62 13.91 3.26 -14.07
CA TRP A 62 13.62 4.51 -13.36
C TRP A 62 14.61 5.61 -13.69
N ASN A 63 15.90 5.26 -13.77
CA ASN A 63 16.93 6.22 -14.17
C ASN A 63 16.73 6.70 -15.60
N ASN A 64 16.28 5.82 -16.50
CA ASN A 64 15.95 6.20 -17.88
C ASN A 64 14.70 7.11 -17.91
N ALA A 65 13.65 6.76 -17.15
CA ALA A 65 12.46 7.60 -17.02
C ALA A 65 12.81 8.99 -16.47
N ASP A 66 13.60 9.06 -15.40
CA ASP A 66 14.02 10.31 -14.78
C ASP A 66 14.90 11.17 -15.74
N LYS A 67 15.79 10.56 -16.50
CA LYS A 67 16.59 11.24 -17.52
C LYS A 67 15.73 11.84 -18.63
N LYS A 68 14.61 11.22 -18.96
CA LYS A 68 13.68 11.69 -19.98
C LYS A 68 12.64 12.70 -19.45
N GLY A 69 12.65 13.00 -18.17
CA GLY A 69 11.75 13.97 -17.56
C GLY A 69 10.51 13.36 -16.91
N HIS A 70 10.30 12.05 -17.02
CA HIS A 70 9.23 11.36 -16.34
C HIS A 70 9.46 11.31 -14.83
N SER A 71 8.42 11.00 -14.06
CA SER A 71 8.52 10.91 -12.59
C SER A 71 8.25 9.50 -12.08
N VAL A 72 8.94 9.12 -11.01
CA VAL A 72 8.65 7.91 -10.23
C VAL A 72 8.19 8.33 -8.84
N CYS A 73 6.98 7.95 -8.48
CA CYS A 73 6.35 8.28 -7.20
C CYS A 73 6.29 7.04 -6.32
N PHE A 74 6.60 7.20 -5.06
CA PHE A 74 6.54 6.14 -4.05
C PHE A 74 5.25 6.26 -3.23
N VAL A 75 4.83 5.19 -2.58
CA VAL A 75 3.66 5.24 -1.69
C VAL A 75 4.02 5.69 -0.27
N SER A 76 5.30 5.61 0.12
CA SER A 76 5.76 6.08 1.42
C SER A 76 7.24 6.44 1.43
N ASN A 77 7.65 7.28 2.40
CA ASN A 77 9.05 7.61 2.62
C ASN A 77 9.88 6.38 3.01
N SER A 78 9.33 5.49 3.82
CA SER A 78 9.98 4.23 4.21
C SER A 78 10.22 3.33 3.01
N GLN A 79 9.26 3.19 2.12
CA GLN A 79 9.45 2.47 0.86
C GLN A 79 10.64 3.06 0.10
N ARG A 80 10.63 4.39 -0.12
CA ARG A 80 11.71 5.07 -0.81
C ARG A 80 13.08 4.88 -0.14
N ASN A 81 13.14 4.95 1.18
CA ASN A 81 14.37 4.73 1.94
C ASN A 81 14.91 3.31 1.77
N ARG A 82 14.04 2.31 1.80
CA ARG A 82 14.41 0.91 1.51
C ARG A 82 14.97 0.74 0.11
N TYR A 83 14.35 1.37 -0.88
CA TYR A 83 14.87 1.38 -2.24
C TYR A 83 16.23 2.08 -2.33
N LYS A 84 16.45 3.15 -1.56
CA LYS A 84 17.74 3.84 -1.46
C LYS A 84 18.83 2.94 -0.92
N GLU A 85 18.57 2.19 0.13
CA GLU A 85 19.54 1.21 0.69
C GLU A 85 19.85 0.10 -0.32
N THR A 86 18.82 -0.43 -0.98
CA THR A 86 19.01 -1.45 -2.01
C THR A 86 19.78 -0.91 -3.23
N ALA A 87 19.46 0.29 -3.67
CA ALA A 87 20.18 0.96 -4.75
C ALA A 87 21.66 1.12 -4.41
N LYS A 88 21.98 1.55 -3.18
CA LYS A 88 23.37 1.65 -2.69
C LYS A 88 24.10 0.30 -2.76
N ARG A 89 23.47 -0.78 -2.28
CA ARG A 89 24.07 -2.14 -2.34
C ARG A 89 24.31 -2.63 -3.76
N LEU A 90 23.48 -2.21 -4.71
CA LEU A 90 23.54 -2.61 -6.12
C LEU A 90 24.32 -1.62 -6.99
N SER A 91 24.93 -0.58 -6.40
CA SER A 91 25.60 0.53 -7.11
C SER A 91 24.68 1.17 -8.17
N GLN A 92 23.40 1.34 -7.81
CA GLN A 92 22.38 1.98 -8.64
C GLN A 92 22.02 3.36 -8.09
N ARG A 93 21.37 4.18 -8.91
CA ARG A 93 20.81 5.47 -8.49
C ARG A 93 19.30 5.36 -8.31
N LEU A 94 18.76 6.15 -7.40
CA LEU A 94 17.32 6.41 -7.33
C LEU A 94 16.96 7.57 -8.27
N PRO A 95 15.70 7.62 -8.74
CA PRO A 95 15.16 8.81 -9.38
C PRO A 95 15.31 10.06 -8.52
N SER A 96 15.43 11.21 -9.16
CA SER A 96 15.55 12.51 -8.48
C SER A 96 14.27 12.91 -7.74
N THR A 97 13.12 12.41 -8.21
CA THR A 97 11.80 12.72 -7.63
C THR A 97 11.63 12.16 -6.23
N LYS A 98 10.99 12.96 -5.36
CA LYS A 98 10.71 12.64 -3.95
C LYS A 98 9.20 12.69 -3.67
N HIS A 99 8.38 12.38 -4.66
CA HIS A 99 6.93 12.46 -4.54
C HIS A 99 6.38 11.19 -3.90
N TYR A 100 5.36 11.38 -3.07
CA TYR A 100 4.64 10.31 -2.38
C TYR A 100 3.16 10.46 -2.67
N ILE A 101 2.56 9.42 -3.25
CA ILE A 101 1.12 9.37 -3.52
C ILE A 101 0.54 8.22 -2.73
N ASN A 102 -0.43 8.55 -1.89
CA ASN A 102 -1.19 7.54 -1.17
C ASN A 102 -1.98 6.69 -2.16
N PRO A 103 -1.91 5.35 -2.09
CA PRO A 103 -2.60 4.49 -3.04
C PRO A 103 -4.09 4.34 -2.73
N SER A 104 -4.58 4.89 -1.61
CA SER A 104 -5.97 4.79 -1.22
C SER A 104 -6.41 5.97 -0.35
N PHE A 105 -7.72 6.20 -0.28
CA PHE A 105 -8.40 7.23 0.49
C PHE A 105 -9.74 6.69 1.00
N CYS A 106 -10.37 7.41 1.94
CA CYS A 106 -11.72 7.12 2.39
C CYS A 106 -12.72 7.59 1.34
N GLU A 107 -13.57 6.69 0.87
CA GLU A 107 -14.56 6.94 -0.18
C GLU A 107 -15.97 6.60 0.30
N GLY A 108 -16.98 7.28 -0.25
CA GLY A 108 -18.36 7.08 0.08
C GLY A 108 -18.80 7.77 1.38
N GLU A 109 -19.75 7.17 2.06
CA GLU A 109 -20.23 7.63 3.36
C GLU A 109 -19.40 7.05 4.50
N LYS A 110 -19.20 7.87 5.53
CA LYS A 110 -18.52 7.44 6.75
C LYS A 110 -19.39 6.38 7.44
N PRO A 111 -18.87 5.16 7.68
CA PRO A 111 -19.64 4.11 8.30
C PRO A 111 -20.00 4.45 9.75
N GLU A 112 -21.13 3.91 10.23
CA GLU A 112 -21.47 4.00 11.64
C GLU A 112 -20.50 3.18 12.49
N ILE A 113 -20.21 3.67 13.71
CA ILE A 113 -19.44 2.90 14.69
C ILE A 113 -20.30 1.75 15.20
N GLN A 114 -19.80 0.54 15.03
CA GLN A 114 -20.49 -0.69 15.39
C GLN A 114 -20.13 -1.18 16.79
N ASP A 115 -21.03 -1.97 17.39
CA ASP A 115 -20.74 -2.69 18.62
C ASP A 115 -19.61 -3.70 18.43
N VAL A 116 -18.83 -3.89 19.48
CA VAL A 116 -17.65 -4.77 19.46
C VAL A 116 -18.08 -6.23 19.65
N GLU A 117 -17.78 -7.07 18.66
CA GLU A 117 -17.97 -8.53 18.71
C GLU A 117 -16.65 -9.30 18.83
N TYR A 118 -15.54 -8.71 18.34
CA TYR A 118 -14.22 -9.34 18.31
C TYR A 118 -13.20 -8.49 19.06
N ASP A 119 -12.36 -9.11 19.88
CA ASP A 119 -11.25 -8.41 20.52
C ASP A 119 -10.19 -7.97 19.50
N CYS A 120 -9.96 -8.81 18.48
CA CYS A 120 -8.98 -8.51 17.45
C CYS A 120 -9.34 -9.15 16.11
N VAL A 121 -9.22 -8.38 15.03
CA VAL A 121 -9.39 -8.87 13.66
C VAL A 121 -8.11 -8.71 12.86
N THR A 122 -7.85 -9.60 11.92
CA THR A 122 -6.83 -9.43 10.88
C THR A 122 -7.39 -9.71 9.51
N ILE A 123 -6.91 -8.97 8.51
CA ILE A 123 -7.28 -9.13 7.11
C ILE A 123 -6.01 -9.34 6.29
N GLY A 124 -6.00 -10.35 5.44
CA GLY A 124 -4.87 -10.58 4.55
C GLY A 124 -5.08 -11.79 3.64
N ARG A 125 -4.42 -11.77 2.47
CA ARG A 125 -4.41 -12.93 1.57
C ARG A 125 -3.77 -14.14 2.24
N CYS A 126 -4.28 -15.33 1.95
CA CYS A 126 -3.80 -16.58 2.52
C CYS A 126 -2.46 -17.02 1.90
N TYR A 127 -1.36 -16.34 2.25
CA TYR A 127 -0.02 -16.80 1.92
C TYR A 127 0.98 -16.48 3.02
N SER A 128 2.10 -17.20 3.03
CA SER A 128 3.10 -17.14 4.09
C SER A 128 3.71 -15.74 4.30
N GLY A 129 3.78 -14.90 3.28
CA GLY A 129 4.28 -13.52 3.39
C GLY A 129 3.35 -12.54 4.13
N LYS A 130 2.04 -12.83 4.19
CA LYS A 130 1.06 -12.01 4.94
C LYS A 130 0.73 -12.58 6.32
N TYR A 131 0.93 -13.88 6.52
CA TYR A 131 0.71 -14.58 7.78
C TYR A 131 -0.62 -14.28 8.50
N PRO A 132 -1.80 -14.28 7.84
CA PRO A 132 -3.04 -13.86 8.50
C PRO A 132 -3.36 -14.73 9.73
N PHE A 133 -3.02 -16.01 9.72
CA PHE A 133 -3.25 -16.93 10.85
C PHE A 133 -2.30 -16.75 12.05
N LYS A 134 -1.34 -15.83 11.97
CA LYS A 134 -0.53 -15.43 13.12
C LYS A 134 -1.39 -14.95 14.29
N LEU A 135 -2.53 -14.30 14.01
CA LEU A 135 -3.47 -13.89 15.05
C LEU A 135 -3.93 -15.09 15.88
N HIS A 136 -4.44 -16.15 15.24
CA HIS A 136 -4.89 -17.36 15.94
C HIS A 136 -3.77 -18.03 16.73
N ASP A 137 -2.57 -18.11 16.16
CA ASP A 137 -1.41 -18.70 16.85
C ASP A 137 -1.03 -17.88 18.10
N PHE A 138 -1.20 -16.56 18.05
CA PHE A 138 -0.86 -15.67 19.17
C PHE A 138 -1.90 -15.69 20.28
N ILE A 139 -3.20 -15.71 19.96
CA ILE A 139 -4.25 -15.71 20.98
C ILE A 139 -4.60 -17.11 21.49
N LYS A 140 -4.03 -18.16 20.91
CA LYS A 140 -4.27 -19.54 21.34
C LYS A 140 -3.99 -19.72 22.82
N GLY A 141 -5.00 -20.24 23.56
CA GLY A 141 -4.92 -20.48 25.00
C GLY A 141 -5.21 -19.23 25.84
N THR A 142 -5.74 -18.17 25.26
CA THR A 142 -6.27 -17.00 25.95
C THR A 142 -7.79 -16.95 25.86
N ASP A 143 -8.38 -15.99 26.56
CA ASP A 143 -9.81 -15.64 26.54
C ASP A 143 -10.19 -14.69 25.39
N LEU A 144 -9.23 -14.31 24.54
CA LEU A 144 -9.46 -13.35 23.46
C LEU A 144 -10.22 -13.99 22.29
N ASN A 145 -11.23 -13.27 21.79
CA ASN A 145 -11.98 -13.61 20.58
C ASN A 145 -11.35 -12.94 19.36
N GLY A 146 -10.69 -13.73 18.51
CA GLY A 146 -10.04 -13.22 17.30
C GLY A 146 -10.68 -13.75 16.02
N LEU A 147 -10.79 -12.88 15.01
CA LEU A 147 -11.29 -13.23 13.69
C LEU A 147 -10.20 -13.06 12.62
N VAL A 148 -10.03 -14.06 11.77
CA VAL A 148 -9.21 -13.99 10.56
C VAL A 148 -10.11 -13.85 9.34
N ILE A 149 -9.92 -12.80 8.57
CA ILE A 149 -10.59 -12.58 7.28
C ILE A 149 -9.54 -12.75 6.18
N THR A 150 -9.77 -13.70 5.28
CA THR A 150 -8.76 -14.07 4.29
C THR A 150 -9.39 -14.51 2.97
N SER A 151 -8.58 -14.50 1.94
CA SER A 151 -8.96 -15.02 0.62
C SER A 151 -7.88 -15.93 0.08
N LYS A 152 -8.29 -16.97 -0.65
CA LYS A 152 -7.40 -17.76 -1.49
C LYS A 152 -7.24 -17.06 -2.82
N THR A 153 -6.00 -16.93 -3.29
CA THR A 153 -5.69 -16.41 -4.63
C THR A 153 -4.84 -17.41 -5.39
N ASP A 154 -4.78 -17.30 -6.71
CA ASP A 154 -4.00 -18.21 -7.58
C ASP A 154 -2.48 -18.13 -7.34
N TYR A 155 -2.02 -17.14 -6.60
CA TYR A 155 -0.62 -16.95 -6.21
C TYR A 155 -0.29 -17.50 -4.83
N ASP A 156 -1.24 -18.18 -4.18
CA ASP A 156 -1.11 -18.59 -2.80
C ASP A 156 -0.22 -19.83 -2.66
N ASP A 157 0.54 -19.85 -1.58
CA ASP A 157 1.25 -21.01 -1.11
C ASP A 157 0.24 -22.11 -0.73
N GLY A 158 0.06 -23.07 -1.62
CA GLY A 158 -0.91 -24.16 -1.42
C GLY A 158 -0.71 -24.90 -0.11
N ALA A 159 0.53 -25.08 0.35
CA ALA A 159 0.83 -25.71 1.63
C ALA A 159 0.35 -24.85 2.82
N TYR A 160 0.48 -23.53 2.72
CA TYR A 160 -0.02 -22.62 3.76
C TYR A 160 -1.55 -22.62 3.82
N TYR A 161 -2.23 -22.65 2.67
CA TYR A 161 -3.68 -22.78 2.60
C TYR A 161 -4.16 -24.12 3.18
N GLU A 162 -3.62 -25.24 2.74
CA GLU A 162 -4.01 -26.57 3.23
C GLU A 162 -3.86 -26.71 4.76
N LYS A 163 -2.80 -26.13 5.32
CA LYS A 163 -2.57 -26.11 6.77
C LYS A 163 -3.64 -25.34 7.55
N ASN A 164 -4.28 -24.33 6.93
CA ASN A 164 -5.08 -23.34 7.65
C ASN A 164 -6.55 -23.32 7.23
N LYS A 165 -6.96 -23.98 6.14
CA LYS A 165 -8.30 -23.90 5.56
C LYS A 165 -9.47 -24.26 6.50
N ASN A 166 -9.20 -25.05 7.55
CA ASN A 166 -10.20 -25.55 8.51
C ASN A 166 -10.07 -24.88 9.89
N ARG A 167 -9.37 -23.75 10.02
CA ARG A 167 -9.28 -23.04 11.30
C ARG A 167 -10.59 -22.36 11.63
N ASP A 168 -11.04 -22.53 12.87
CA ASP A 168 -12.20 -21.85 13.42
C ASP A 168 -12.02 -20.31 13.37
N ASN A 169 -13.13 -19.58 13.51
CA ASN A 169 -13.13 -18.11 13.47
C ASN A 169 -12.39 -17.54 12.25
N THR A 170 -12.62 -18.14 11.09
CA THR A 170 -12.04 -17.71 9.83
C THR A 170 -13.12 -17.48 8.78
N ILE A 171 -13.11 -16.31 8.18
CA ILE A 171 -14.00 -15.93 7.08
C ILE A 171 -13.21 -15.96 5.77
N TRP A 172 -13.70 -16.73 4.80
CA TRP A 172 -13.04 -16.97 3.51
C TRP A 172 -13.77 -16.32 2.35
N ASN A 173 -13.02 -15.65 1.45
CA ASN A 173 -13.50 -15.22 0.12
C ASN A 173 -14.83 -14.43 0.16
N GLN A 174 -14.99 -13.54 1.12
CA GLN A 174 -16.20 -12.74 1.23
C GLN A 174 -16.17 -11.48 0.37
N PRO A 175 -17.33 -10.96 -0.05
CA PRO A 175 -17.46 -9.63 -0.63
C PRO A 175 -16.91 -8.53 0.28
N TYR A 176 -16.50 -7.42 -0.33
CA TYR A 176 -15.84 -6.32 0.39
C TYR A 176 -16.69 -5.74 1.52
N ASP A 177 -17.98 -5.54 1.29
CA ASP A 177 -18.93 -5.03 2.28
C ASP A 177 -19.05 -5.94 3.52
N VAL A 178 -19.06 -7.26 3.33
CA VAL A 178 -19.05 -8.26 4.41
C VAL A 178 -17.72 -8.19 5.18
N VAL A 179 -16.60 -8.03 4.48
CA VAL A 179 -15.27 -7.87 5.10
C VAL A 179 -15.23 -6.61 5.97
N MET A 180 -15.70 -5.47 5.44
CA MET A 180 -15.71 -4.19 6.15
C MET A 180 -16.68 -4.17 7.33
N ASN A 181 -17.85 -4.80 7.19
CA ASN A 181 -18.78 -4.97 8.29
C ASN A 181 -18.17 -5.76 9.46
N ASN A 182 -17.48 -6.86 9.19
CA ASN A 182 -16.80 -7.63 10.25
C ASN A 182 -15.59 -6.88 10.83
N LEU A 183 -14.86 -6.12 10.02
CA LEU A 183 -13.78 -5.27 10.50
C LEU A 183 -14.31 -4.20 11.46
N GLY A 184 -15.44 -3.55 11.13
CA GLY A 184 -16.06 -2.53 11.97
C GLY A 184 -16.48 -3.02 13.36
N LYS A 185 -16.70 -4.33 13.54
CA LYS A 185 -17.06 -4.98 14.81
C LYS A 185 -15.84 -5.36 15.67
N ALA A 186 -14.63 -5.00 15.27
CA ALA A 186 -13.44 -5.30 16.04
C ALA A 186 -13.12 -4.21 17.06
N LYS A 187 -12.63 -4.62 18.24
CA LYS A 187 -11.99 -3.71 19.19
C LYS A 187 -10.65 -3.20 18.66
N THR A 188 -9.87 -4.10 18.01
CA THR A 188 -8.57 -3.77 17.43
C THR A 188 -8.35 -4.52 16.11
N TYR A 189 -7.53 -3.97 15.23
CA TYR A 189 -7.04 -4.64 14.04
C TYR A 189 -5.55 -4.98 14.19
N PHE A 190 -5.16 -6.22 13.91
CA PHE A 190 -3.77 -6.65 13.93
C PHE A 190 -3.20 -6.78 12.51
N SER A 191 -2.27 -5.92 12.15
CA SER A 191 -1.49 -6.06 10.94
C SER A 191 -0.41 -7.12 11.15
N THR A 192 -0.67 -8.34 10.73
CA THR A 192 0.21 -9.51 10.94
C THR A 192 1.49 -9.46 10.12
N CYS A 193 1.46 -8.77 8.99
CA CYS A 193 2.62 -8.58 8.13
C CYS A 193 3.65 -7.69 8.84
N ASP A 194 4.88 -8.15 8.93
CA ASP A 194 5.98 -7.40 9.52
C ASP A 194 6.57 -6.33 8.59
N TYR A 195 6.06 -6.29 7.35
CA TYR A 195 6.45 -5.33 6.33
C TYR A 195 5.30 -4.98 5.39
N GLU A 196 4.80 -3.76 5.48
CA GLU A 196 3.81 -3.17 4.57
C GLU A 196 4.34 -1.88 3.93
N THR A 197 4.05 -1.67 2.66
CA THR A 197 4.40 -0.41 1.96
C THR A 197 3.43 0.71 2.30
N TRP A 198 2.13 0.41 2.34
CA TRP A 198 1.07 1.34 2.70
C TRP A 198 0.13 0.79 3.76
N GLY A 199 -0.37 -0.44 3.61
CA GLY A 199 -1.32 -1.04 4.53
C GLY A 199 -2.75 -0.55 4.30
N ILE A 200 -3.34 -0.86 3.14
CA ILE A 200 -4.73 -0.48 2.82
C ILE A 200 -5.69 -0.94 3.92
N SER A 201 -5.59 -2.21 4.36
CA SER A 201 -6.44 -2.73 5.43
C SER A 201 -6.26 -2.00 6.78
N SER A 202 -5.09 -1.40 7.01
CA SER A 202 -4.88 -0.54 8.18
C SER A 202 -5.63 0.79 8.05
N LEU A 203 -5.66 1.38 6.85
CA LEU A 203 -6.47 2.58 6.60
C LEU A 203 -7.96 2.28 6.72
N GLU A 204 -8.41 1.18 6.12
CA GLU A 204 -9.79 0.70 6.21
C GLU A 204 -10.21 0.49 7.68
N SER A 205 -9.33 -0.09 8.49
CA SER A 205 -9.55 -0.28 9.92
C SER A 205 -9.79 1.06 10.64
N LEU A 206 -8.88 2.02 10.46
CA LEU A 206 -9.02 3.34 11.06
C LEU A 206 -10.25 4.10 10.55
N ALA A 207 -10.60 3.94 9.27
CA ALA A 207 -11.80 4.55 8.69
C ALA A 207 -13.11 4.00 9.30
N HIS A 208 -13.08 2.81 9.90
CA HIS A 208 -14.16 2.20 10.67
C HIS A 208 -14.02 2.46 12.19
N GLY A 209 -13.11 3.33 12.60
CA GLY A 209 -12.88 3.64 14.01
C GLY A 209 -12.18 2.50 14.78
N VAL A 210 -11.55 1.56 14.10
CA VAL A 210 -10.86 0.44 14.73
C VAL A 210 -9.36 0.72 14.81
N PRO A 211 -8.81 0.90 16.01
CA PRO A 211 -7.39 1.17 16.21
C PRO A 211 -6.53 -0.04 15.83
N ILE A 212 -5.28 0.21 15.48
CA ILE A 212 -4.43 -0.83 14.89
C ILE A 212 -3.24 -1.21 15.77
N ILE A 213 -2.88 -2.48 15.71
CA ILE A 213 -1.66 -3.04 16.28
C ILE A 213 -0.77 -3.48 15.12
N LEU A 214 0.42 -2.90 15.03
CA LEU A 214 1.37 -3.16 13.96
C LEU A 214 2.44 -4.15 14.42
N ASN A 215 2.56 -5.27 13.70
CA ASN A 215 3.68 -6.18 13.86
C ASN A 215 4.91 -5.55 13.17
N CYS A 216 5.96 -5.27 13.92
CA CYS A 216 7.12 -4.55 13.43
C CYS A 216 8.38 -5.40 13.47
N ASN A 217 9.06 -5.55 12.33
CA ASN A 217 10.43 -6.09 12.30
C ASN A 217 11.46 -5.00 12.65
N LYS A 218 12.75 -5.32 12.54
CA LYS A 218 13.86 -4.40 12.86
C LYS A 218 13.83 -3.11 12.02
N THR A 219 13.25 -3.14 10.84
CA THR A 219 13.15 -1.98 9.92
C THR A 219 11.85 -1.20 10.10
N GLY A 220 10.96 -1.66 10.95
CA GLY A 220 9.65 -1.08 11.21
C GLY A 220 8.57 -1.55 10.23
N ASN A 221 7.32 -1.33 10.59
CA ASN A 221 6.18 -1.52 9.69
C ASN A 221 5.82 -0.18 9.08
N HIS A 222 5.90 -0.07 7.76
CA HIS A 222 5.79 1.19 7.03
C HIS A 222 4.36 1.74 6.98
N ALA A 223 3.35 0.93 7.26
CA ALA A 223 1.98 1.42 7.43
C ALA A 223 1.88 2.55 8.47
N SER A 224 2.77 2.56 9.47
CA SER A 224 2.79 3.60 10.50
C SER A 224 3.12 5.02 10.00
N GLU A 225 3.69 5.19 8.81
CA GLU A 225 3.95 6.51 8.25
C GLU A 225 2.69 7.15 7.67
N ASN A 226 1.74 6.34 7.32
CA ASN A 226 0.53 6.74 6.62
C ASN A 226 -0.65 6.93 7.57
N ILE A 227 -0.47 6.48 8.82
CA ILE A 227 -1.47 6.60 9.86
C ILE A 227 -1.45 8.04 10.40
N PRO A 228 -2.62 8.63 10.68
CA PRO A 228 -2.69 9.91 11.37
C PRO A 228 -1.76 9.91 12.59
N ALA A 229 -0.97 10.96 12.76
CA ALA A 229 0.20 11.00 13.65
C ALA A 229 -0.11 10.93 15.17
N SER A 230 -1.34 10.66 15.57
CA SER A 230 -1.68 10.42 16.96
C SER A 230 -1.20 9.03 17.37
N SER A 231 -0.26 8.97 18.29
CA SER A 231 0.24 7.73 18.88
C SER A 231 -0.84 6.94 19.63
N SER A 232 -2.01 7.54 19.88
CA SER A 232 -3.16 6.90 20.51
C SER A 232 -3.91 5.91 19.62
N HIS A 233 -3.80 6.05 18.29
CA HIS A 233 -4.59 5.24 17.34
C HIS A 233 -3.88 3.96 16.89
N PHE A 234 -2.61 3.80 17.23
CA PHE A 234 -1.88 2.58 16.93
C PHE A 234 -0.87 2.21 18.00
N LYS A 235 -0.62 0.93 18.13
CA LYS A 235 0.48 0.36 18.91
C LYS A 235 1.43 -0.41 18.01
N LYS A 236 2.72 -0.30 18.26
CA LYS A 236 3.75 -1.13 17.61
C LYS A 236 4.19 -2.22 18.56
N ILE A 237 4.16 -3.45 18.08
CA ILE A 237 4.75 -4.58 18.81
C ILE A 237 5.98 -5.09 18.07
N LYS A 238 6.93 -5.62 18.81
CA LYS A 238 8.11 -6.27 18.23
C LYS A 238 7.67 -7.53 17.47
N ASN A 239 8.30 -7.78 16.33
CA ASN A 239 7.94 -8.93 15.50
C ASN A 239 7.89 -10.24 16.30
N ASN A 240 6.77 -10.93 16.18
CA ASN A 240 6.46 -12.19 16.85
C ASN A 240 6.39 -12.13 18.40
N ASP A 241 6.19 -10.94 18.97
CA ASP A 241 5.96 -10.82 20.42
C ASP A 241 4.48 -11.09 20.75
N LYS A 242 4.18 -12.35 21.07
CA LYS A 242 2.83 -12.82 21.44
C LYS A 242 2.31 -12.08 22.67
N ASN A 243 3.14 -11.92 23.72
CA ASN A 243 2.70 -11.31 24.95
C ASN A 243 2.40 -9.83 24.78
N ALA A 244 3.22 -9.11 23.99
CA ALA A 244 2.97 -7.73 23.65
C ALA A 244 1.67 -7.56 22.82
N LEU A 245 1.31 -8.52 21.96
CA LEU A 245 0.02 -8.48 21.25
C LEU A 245 -1.14 -8.63 22.24
N ILE A 246 -1.10 -9.65 23.10
CA ILE A 246 -2.16 -9.93 24.08
C ILE A 246 -2.36 -8.70 25.00
N ASP A 247 -1.28 -8.16 25.53
CA ASP A 247 -1.33 -6.94 26.34
C ASP A 247 -1.90 -5.75 25.56
N ALA A 248 -1.44 -5.53 24.32
CA ALA A 248 -1.95 -4.47 23.48
C ALA A 248 -3.45 -4.59 23.25
N VAL A 249 -3.97 -5.78 22.92
CA VAL A 249 -5.41 -6.00 22.69
C VAL A 249 -6.20 -5.73 23.98
N LYS A 250 -5.73 -6.21 25.14
CA LYS A 250 -6.42 -6.04 26.42
C LYS A 250 -6.46 -4.58 26.90
N THR A 251 -5.34 -3.87 26.72
CA THR A 251 -5.15 -2.53 27.28
C THR A 251 -5.43 -1.39 26.30
N PHE A 252 -5.64 -1.70 25.00
CA PHE A 252 -5.88 -0.65 24.02
C PHE A 252 -7.29 -0.10 24.16
N GLN A 253 -7.39 1.13 24.67
CA GLN A 253 -8.63 1.87 24.82
C GLN A 253 -8.46 3.23 24.13
N VAL A 254 -9.32 3.48 23.16
CA VAL A 254 -9.39 4.74 22.40
C VAL A 254 -10.84 5.06 22.10
N ASP A 255 -11.14 6.33 21.92
CA ASP A 255 -12.40 6.76 21.35
C ASP A 255 -12.41 6.38 19.84
N ARG A 256 -13.22 5.41 19.48
CA ARG A 256 -13.35 4.91 18.12
C ARG A 256 -13.85 5.97 17.16
N LYS A 257 -14.69 6.89 17.65
CA LYS A 257 -15.19 7.99 16.83
C LYS A 257 -14.06 8.99 16.52
N GLU A 258 -13.23 9.30 17.49
CA GLU A 258 -12.04 10.15 17.28
C GLU A 258 -11.10 9.53 16.25
N VAL A 259 -10.78 8.23 16.36
CA VAL A 259 -9.98 7.49 15.38
C VAL A 259 -10.55 7.63 13.97
N GLN A 260 -11.85 7.43 13.83
CA GLN A 260 -12.56 7.52 12.56
C GLN A 260 -12.51 8.95 12.00
N ASP A 261 -12.91 9.92 12.81
CA ASP A 261 -13.00 11.33 12.38
C ASP A 261 -11.65 11.86 11.87
N MET A 262 -10.57 11.65 12.62
CA MET A 262 -9.23 12.03 12.18
C MET A 262 -8.77 11.32 10.91
N THR A 263 -9.16 10.07 10.72
CA THR A 263 -8.81 9.30 9.52
C THR A 263 -9.52 9.85 8.30
N TRP A 264 -10.81 10.12 8.40
CA TRP A 264 -11.62 10.68 7.31
C TRP A 264 -11.21 12.11 6.97
N GLU A 265 -10.84 12.93 7.95
CA GLU A 265 -10.31 14.28 7.71
C GLU A 265 -9.01 14.24 6.90
N LYS A 266 -8.08 13.37 7.28
CA LYS A 266 -6.75 13.30 6.68
C LYS A 266 -6.72 12.58 5.33
N HIS A 267 -7.52 11.53 5.17
CA HIS A 267 -7.47 10.63 4.02
C HIS A 267 -8.75 10.69 3.17
N ASN A 268 -9.40 11.83 3.08
CA ASN A 268 -10.54 12.03 2.21
C ASN A 268 -10.12 12.15 0.74
N LEU A 269 -11.10 11.98 -0.15
CA LEU A 269 -10.93 12.05 -1.59
C LEU A 269 -10.35 13.41 -2.04
N GLU A 270 -10.79 14.51 -1.44
CA GLU A 270 -10.35 15.85 -1.82
C GLU A 270 -8.86 16.07 -1.52
N SER A 271 -8.41 15.69 -0.32
CA SER A 271 -6.99 15.71 0.05
C SER A 271 -6.15 14.83 -0.88
N TRP A 272 -6.68 13.69 -1.28
CA TRP A 272 -6.02 12.80 -2.23
C TRP A 272 -5.92 13.43 -3.62
N LYS A 273 -7.01 14.00 -4.14
CA LYS A 273 -7.04 14.71 -5.45
C LYS A 273 -6.04 15.85 -5.49
N ASN A 274 -6.01 16.68 -4.45
CA ASN A 274 -5.09 17.80 -4.37
C ASN A 274 -3.63 17.35 -4.42
N ASN A 275 -3.26 16.35 -3.63
CA ASN A 275 -1.91 15.75 -3.65
C ASN A 275 -1.57 15.16 -5.03
N PHE A 276 -2.50 14.41 -5.61
CA PHE A 276 -2.31 13.80 -6.93
C PHE A 276 -2.12 14.84 -8.02
N THR A 277 -2.96 15.89 -8.05
CA THR A 277 -2.90 16.97 -9.03
C THR A 277 -1.61 17.78 -8.92
N GLU A 278 -1.18 18.08 -7.70
CA GLU A 278 0.10 18.75 -7.45
C GLU A 278 1.27 17.96 -8.05
N ILE A 279 1.33 16.66 -7.77
CA ILE A 279 2.43 15.81 -8.26
C ILE A 279 2.36 15.60 -9.77
N ALA A 280 1.15 15.51 -10.35
CA ALA A 280 0.97 15.46 -11.79
C ALA A 280 1.49 16.73 -12.46
N SER A 281 1.14 17.90 -11.94
CA SER A 281 1.63 19.21 -12.44
C SER A 281 3.16 19.29 -12.36
N MET A 282 3.76 18.92 -11.22
CA MET A 282 5.22 18.88 -11.08
C MET A 282 5.88 17.91 -12.07
N THR A 283 5.21 16.83 -12.44
CA THR A 283 5.72 15.88 -13.45
C THR A 283 5.69 16.50 -14.85
N ILE A 284 4.60 17.19 -15.20
CA ILE A 284 4.46 17.90 -16.46
C ILE A 284 5.53 19.00 -16.59
N ASP A 285 5.70 19.82 -15.57
CA ASP A 285 6.69 20.89 -15.56
C ASP A 285 8.12 20.37 -15.71
N LYS A 286 8.46 19.30 -15.01
CA LYS A 286 9.76 18.65 -15.10
C LYS A 286 10.01 18.13 -16.52
N PHE A 287 9.01 17.49 -17.12
CA PHE A 287 9.09 16.97 -18.48
C PHE A 287 9.31 18.08 -19.48
N ASN A 288 8.48 19.13 -19.43
CA ASN A 288 8.57 20.28 -20.34
C ASN A 288 9.91 21.03 -20.23
N SER A 289 10.39 21.23 -19.01
CA SER A 289 11.68 21.88 -18.75
C SER A 289 12.87 21.12 -19.36
N LYS A 290 12.81 19.78 -19.40
CA LYS A 290 13.85 18.96 -20.03
C LYS A 290 13.79 18.98 -21.55
N HIS A 291 12.59 19.07 -22.11
CA HIS A 291 12.41 19.07 -23.57
C HIS A 291 12.69 20.44 -24.17
N LYS A 292 12.36 21.55 -23.51
CA LYS A 292 12.74 22.91 -23.96
C LYS A 292 14.24 23.06 -24.10
N LYS A 293 15.03 22.60 -23.12
CA LYS A 293 16.51 22.65 -23.18
C LYS A 293 17.15 21.87 -24.33
N LYS A 294 16.44 20.94 -24.95
CA LYS A 294 16.93 20.19 -26.11
C LYS A 294 16.75 20.93 -27.46
N HIS A 295 15.88 21.91 -27.50
CA HIS A 295 15.60 22.72 -28.70
C HIS A 295 16.44 24.01 -28.74
N GLU A 296 17.10 24.37 -27.64
CA GLU A 296 17.93 25.58 -27.50
C GLU A 296 19.44 25.29 -27.66
N ASN A 297 19.84 24.02 -27.81
CA ASN A 297 21.21 23.57 -28.08
C ASN A 297 21.27 22.86 -29.43
#